data_95842826b730dcd571d60638f822cc60
#
_entry.id   95842826b730dcd571d60638f822cc60
#
_cell.length_a   1.000
_cell.length_b   1.000
_cell.length_c   1.000
_cell.angle_alpha   90.00
_cell.angle_beta   90.00
_cell.angle_gamma   90.00
#
_symmetry.space_group_name_H-M   'P 1'
#
loop_
_entity.id
_entity.type
_entity.pdbx_description
1 polymer ?
#
loop_
_entity_poly.entity_id
_entity_poly.type
_entity_poly.pdbx_seq_one_letter_code
_entity_poly.pdbx_strand_id
1 'polypeptide(L)'
;MWPRDFSERLESWAQLRQQCQTLDSEPALIKINTWWFQAPWTAYHLHWDDQQDWPDPWQLLSDNQYCPVARGLGIMYTISMLDREDLQDCRMIEYQSDNLVLVSQEKYILNWDPDQVVNISLGRSKPRRQVSQEQIKQKIR
;
A
#
# COMPACT_ATOMS: atom_id res chain seq x y z
N MET A 1 -12.94 3.59 -11.55
CA MET A 1 -13.37 4.77 -10.77
C MET A 1 -13.53 4.42 -9.31
N TRP A 2 -13.09 5.29 -8.43
CA TRP A 2 -13.12 5.05 -6.98
C TRP A 2 -14.57 5.08 -6.46
N PRO A 3 -15.02 4.03 -5.73
CA PRO A 3 -16.41 3.98 -5.25
C PRO A 3 -16.71 5.03 -4.19
N ARG A 4 -17.89 5.62 -4.25
CA ARG A 4 -18.31 6.69 -3.32
C ARG A 4 -18.77 6.17 -1.97
N ASP A 5 -19.45 5.03 -1.96
CA ASP A 5 -19.98 4.44 -0.74
C ASP A 5 -18.95 3.54 -0.07
N PHE A 6 -18.92 3.55 1.25
CA PHE A 6 -18.03 2.69 2.01
C PHE A 6 -18.27 1.20 1.70
N SER A 7 -19.52 0.77 1.63
CA SER A 7 -19.83 -0.62 1.31
C SER A 7 -19.35 -1.01 -0.08
N GLU A 8 -19.48 -0.11 -1.05
CA GLU A 8 -18.97 -0.34 -2.41
C GLU A 8 -17.44 -0.38 -2.43
N ARG A 9 -16.78 0.45 -1.63
CA ARG A 9 -15.31 0.42 -1.51
C ARG A 9 -14.85 -0.91 -0.92
N LEU A 10 -15.52 -1.40 0.11
CA LEU A 10 -15.19 -2.69 0.70
C LEU A 10 -15.36 -3.83 -0.30
N GLU A 11 -16.46 -3.81 -1.06
CA GLU A 11 -16.71 -4.83 -2.08
C GLU A 11 -15.65 -4.78 -3.19
N SER A 12 -15.35 -3.59 -3.68
CA SER A 12 -14.33 -3.40 -4.72
C SER A 12 -12.96 -3.86 -4.24
N TRP A 13 -12.62 -3.55 -3.00
CA TRP A 13 -11.37 -3.97 -2.40
C TRP A 13 -11.29 -5.49 -2.23
N ALA A 14 -12.41 -6.12 -1.83
CA ALA A 14 -12.48 -7.58 -1.73
C ALA A 14 -12.30 -8.25 -3.09
N GLN A 15 -12.90 -7.69 -4.13
CA GLN A 15 -12.74 -8.19 -5.51
C GLN A 15 -11.30 -8.04 -5.97
N LEU A 16 -10.66 -6.92 -5.66
CA LEU A 16 -9.24 -6.70 -5.97
C LEU A 16 -8.38 -7.81 -5.38
N ARG A 17 -8.56 -8.08 -4.08
CA ARG A 17 -7.79 -9.12 -3.39
C ARG A 17 -8.05 -10.50 -3.99
N GLN A 18 -9.31 -10.81 -4.29
CA GLN A 18 -9.66 -12.09 -4.89
C GLN A 18 -8.98 -12.27 -6.24
N GLN A 19 -8.99 -11.24 -7.09
CA GLN A 19 -8.36 -11.29 -8.39
C GLN A 19 -6.84 -11.44 -8.28
N CYS A 20 -6.24 -10.79 -7.30
CA CYS A 20 -4.78 -10.81 -7.11
C CYS A 20 -4.28 -12.12 -6.53
N GLN A 21 -5.14 -12.99 -6.00
CA GLN A 21 -4.70 -14.28 -5.46
C GLN A 21 -4.13 -15.20 -6.52
N THR A 22 -4.58 -15.10 -7.76
CA THR A 22 -4.19 -16.02 -8.83
C THR A 22 -3.33 -15.40 -9.92
N LEU A 23 -3.09 -14.08 -9.87
CA LEU A 23 -2.23 -13.42 -10.83
C LEU A 23 -0.75 -13.64 -10.47
N ASP A 24 0.12 -13.63 -11.49
CA ASP A 24 1.56 -13.60 -11.23
C ASP A 24 1.94 -12.36 -10.43
N SER A 25 3.13 -12.38 -9.82
CA SER A 25 3.59 -11.33 -8.89
C SER A 25 3.46 -9.92 -9.47
N GLU A 26 4.05 -9.69 -10.63
CA GLU A 26 4.07 -8.35 -11.20
C GLU A 26 2.67 -7.85 -11.59
N PRO A 27 1.86 -8.62 -12.34
CA PRO A 27 0.49 -8.20 -12.64
C PRO A 27 -0.36 -7.95 -11.40
N ALA A 28 -0.20 -8.77 -10.36
CA ALA A 28 -0.92 -8.57 -9.11
C ALA A 28 -0.55 -7.24 -8.46
N LEU A 29 0.75 -6.95 -8.39
CA LEU A 29 1.23 -5.70 -7.79
C LEU A 29 0.83 -4.48 -8.61
N ILE A 30 0.87 -4.57 -9.93
CA ILE A 30 0.40 -3.48 -10.79
C ILE A 30 -1.08 -3.19 -10.53
N LYS A 31 -1.89 -4.24 -10.42
CA LYS A 31 -3.32 -4.09 -10.17
C LYS A 31 -3.60 -3.44 -8.83
N ILE A 32 -2.89 -3.86 -7.78
CA ILE A 32 -3.01 -3.27 -6.44
C ILE A 32 -2.62 -1.80 -6.48
N ASN A 33 -1.48 -1.51 -7.06
CA ASN A 33 -0.94 -0.15 -7.14
C ASN A 33 -1.89 0.78 -7.89
N THR A 34 -2.36 0.35 -9.05
CA THR A 34 -3.28 1.15 -9.87
C THR A 34 -4.61 1.40 -9.14
N TRP A 35 -5.12 0.40 -8.45
CA TRP A 35 -6.38 0.56 -7.71
C TRP A 35 -6.26 1.65 -6.64
N TRP A 36 -5.19 1.64 -5.86
CA TRP A 36 -5.00 2.62 -4.79
C TRP A 36 -4.68 4.02 -5.31
N PHE A 37 -4.09 4.14 -6.50
CA PHE A 37 -3.88 5.46 -7.12
C PHE A 37 -5.16 6.14 -7.57
N GLN A 38 -6.28 5.43 -7.65
CA GLN A 38 -7.58 6.03 -7.94
C GLN A 38 -8.21 6.71 -6.73
N ALA A 39 -7.67 6.48 -5.55
CA ALA A 39 -8.22 7.02 -4.30
C ALA A 39 -8.15 8.55 -4.27
N PRO A 40 -9.13 9.20 -3.61
CA PRO A 40 -9.14 10.67 -3.54
C PRO A 40 -7.95 11.18 -2.74
N TRP A 41 -7.17 12.05 -3.39
CA TRP A 41 -5.93 12.56 -2.83
C TRP A 41 -6.19 13.68 -1.83
N THR A 42 -5.43 13.68 -0.74
CA THR A 42 -5.30 14.80 0.17
C THR A 42 -3.83 15.02 0.49
N ALA A 43 -3.43 16.28 0.71
CA ALA A 43 -2.04 16.59 0.95
C ALA A 43 -1.53 15.99 2.27
N TYR A 44 -2.40 15.91 3.28
CA TYR A 44 -2.01 15.53 4.62
C TYR A 44 -3.12 14.77 5.33
N HIS A 45 -2.81 13.56 5.82
CA HIS A 45 -3.77 12.79 6.61
C HIS A 45 -3.06 11.97 7.68
N LEU A 46 -2.02 11.20 7.31
CA LEU A 46 -1.27 10.38 8.26
C LEU A 46 0.15 10.90 8.38
N HIS A 47 0.65 10.91 9.62
CA HIS A 47 2.01 11.32 9.92
C HIS A 47 2.84 10.11 10.32
N TRP A 48 4.08 10.08 9.85
CA TRP A 48 5.03 9.03 10.21
C TRP A 48 5.23 8.90 11.72
N ASP A 49 5.16 10.02 12.44
CA ASP A 49 5.40 10.03 13.88
C ASP A 49 4.25 9.44 14.68
N ASP A 50 3.07 9.30 14.08
CA ASP A 50 1.85 8.87 14.74
C ASP A 50 1.43 7.44 14.32
N GLN A 51 2.40 6.56 14.09
CA GLN A 51 2.11 5.20 13.60
C GLN A 51 1.14 4.44 14.49
N GLN A 52 1.16 4.69 15.79
CA GLN A 52 0.26 4.01 16.72
C GLN A 52 -1.21 4.34 16.42
N ASP A 53 -1.46 5.53 15.90
CA ASP A 53 -2.81 6.01 15.61
C ASP A 53 -3.22 5.78 14.16
N TRP A 54 -2.38 5.13 13.35
CA TRP A 54 -2.74 4.82 11.98
C TRP A 54 -3.94 3.88 11.95
N PRO A 55 -4.89 4.10 11.03
CA PRO A 55 -6.12 3.31 10.97
C PRO A 55 -5.87 1.87 10.55
N ASP A 56 -6.76 0.97 10.97
CA ASP A 56 -6.82 -0.36 10.38
C ASP A 56 -7.38 -0.27 8.95
N PRO A 57 -7.36 -1.37 8.17
CA PRO A 57 -7.80 -1.30 6.77
C PRO A 57 -9.23 -0.79 6.59
N TRP A 58 -10.13 -1.21 7.46
CA TRP A 58 -11.55 -0.85 7.34
C TRP A 58 -11.76 0.63 7.68
N GLN A 59 -11.10 1.12 8.71
CA GLN A 59 -11.15 2.53 9.07
C GLN A 59 -10.54 3.41 7.97
N LEU A 60 -9.44 2.94 7.37
CA LEU A 60 -8.79 3.64 6.26
C LEU A 60 -9.75 3.85 5.10
N LEU A 61 -10.49 2.79 4.71
CA LEU A 61 -11.46 2.88 3.63
C LEU A 61 -12.67 3.72 4.02
N SER A 62 -13.05 3.70 5.30
CA SER A 62 -14.16 4.52 5.81
C SER A 62 -13.81 6.00 5.79
N ASP A 63 -12.61 6.35 6.25
CA ASP A 63 -12.15 7.74 6.30
C ASP A 63 -12.04 8.37 4.91
N ASN A 64 -11.66 7.55 3.94
CA ASN A 64 -11.62 7.94 2.53
C ASN A 64 -10.78 9.18 2.25
N GLN A 65 -9.65 9.29 2.93
CA GLN A 65 -8.67 10.37 2.74
C GLN A 65 -7.30 9.76 2.58
N TYR A 66 -6.62 10.06 1.47
CA TYR A 66 -5.39 9.37 1.11
C TYR A 66 -4.29 10.36 0.74
N CYS A 67 -3.41 10.63 1.70
CA CYS A 67 -2.11 11.22 1.42
C CYS A 67 -1.18 10.09 0.94
N PRO A 68 0.03 10.38 0.46
CA PRO A 68 0.93 9.33 0.01
C PRO A 68 1.21 8.25 1.07
N VAL A 69 1.30 8.62 2.35
CA VAL A 69 1.48 7.64 3.44
C VAL A 69 0.25 6.74 3.57
N ALA A 70 -0.94 7.33 3.57
CA ALA A 70 -2.19 6.57 3.68
C ALA A 70 -2.37 5.60 2.51
N ARG A 71 -2.06 6.06 1.29
CA ARG A 71 -2.11 5.20 0.11
C ARG A 71 -1.12 4.04 0.22
N GLY A 72 0.11 4.34 0.65
CA GLY A 72 1.11 3.30 0.88
C GLY A 72 0.67 2.29 1.93
N LEU A 73 0.04 2.76 3.00
CA LEU A 73 -0.50 1.89 4.04
C LEU A 73 -1.58 0.97 3.47
N GLY A 74 -2.49 1.51 2.65
CA GLY A 74 -3.52 0.70 1.98
C GLY A 74 -2.93 -0.38 1.09
N ILE A 75 -1.89 -0.03 0.33
CA ILE A 75 -1.17 -0.99 -0.51
C ILE A 75 -0.58 -2.10 0.36
N MET A 76 0.08 -1.76 1.47
CA MET A 76 0.67 -2.74 2.38
C MET A 76 -0.38 -3.67 2.98
N TYR A 77 -1.52 -3.13 3.40
CA TYR A 77 -2.60 -3.95 3.92
C TYR A 77 -3.09 -4.96 2.88
N THR A 78 -3.27 -4.50 1.65
CA THR A 78 -3.75 -5.36 0.56
C THR A 78 -2.79 -6.52 0.31
N ILE A 79 -1.50 -6.22 0.18
CA ILE A 79 -0.46 -7.23 -0.04
C ILE A 79 -0.41 -8.21 1.13
N SER A 80 -0.45 -7.69 2.35
CA SER A 80 -0.37 -8.52 3.56
C SER A 80 -1.55 -9.49 3.68
N MET A 81 -2.74 -9.04 3.28
CA MET A 81 -3.94 -9.87 3.37
C MET A 81 -4.00 -10.95 2.29
N LEU A 82 -3.20 -10.85 1.23
CA LEU A 82 -3.06 -11.92 0.25
C LEU A 82 -2.31 -13.11 0.83
N ASP A 83 -1.39 -12.88 1.75
CA ASP A 83 -0.58 -13.89 2.42
C ASP A 83 0.11 -14.84 1.42
N ARG A 84 0.67 -14.26 0.35
CA ARG A 84 1.37 -15.02 -0.69
C ARG A 84 2.86 -15.04 -0.42
N GLU A 85 3.48 -16.22 -0.61
CA GLU A 85 4.93 -16.38 -0.39
C GLU A 85 5.77 -15.50 -1.32
N ASP A 86 5.30 -15.27 -2.54
CA ASP A 86 6.03 -14.48 -3.52
C ASP A 86 5.92 -12.97 -3.29
N LEU A 87 5.07 -12.53 -2.35
CA LEU A 87 4.85 -11.12 -2.06
C LEU A 87 5.12 -10.80 -0.59
N GLN A 88 6.19 -11.36 -0.05
CA GLN A 88 6.62 -11.10 1.32
C GLN A 88 7.65 -9.98 1.37
N ASP A 89 8.11 -9.66 2.58
CA ASP A 89 9.06 -8.58 2.83
C ASP A 89 8.51 -7.25 2.32
N CYS A 90 7.26 -6.97 2.67
CA CYS A 90 6.59 -5.72 2.30
C CYS A 90 6.85 -4.68 3.38
N ARG A 91 7.37 -3.52 2.97
CA ARG A 91 7.61 -2.43 3.91
C ARG A 91 7.46 -1.09 3.20
N MET A 92 7.10 -0.07 3.95
CA MET A 92 7.05 1.29 3.42
C MET A 92 8.21 2.09 3.97
N ILE A 93 8.87 2.85 3.11
CA ILE A 93 9.98 3.71 3.49
C ILE A 93 9.69 5.16 3.08
N GLU A 94 10.18 6.08 3.88
CA GLU A 94 10.27 7.49 3.48
C GLU A 94 11.65 7.70 2.89
N TYR A 95 11.71 7.85 1.57
CA TYR A 95 12.95 8.00 0.82
C TYR A 95 12.92 9.32 0.06
N GLN A 96 13.79 10.25 0.44
CA GLN A 96 13.74 11.62 -0.07
C GLN A 96 12.35 12.21 0.19
N SER A 97 11.63 12.60 -0.84
CA SER A 97 10.28 13.16 -0.67
C SER A 97 9.16 12.16 -0.95
N ASP A 98 9.52 10.88 -1.21
CA ASP A 98 8.56 9.86 -1.60
C ASP A 98 8.33 8.86 -0.47
N ASN A 99 7.14 8.25 -0.49
CA ASN A 99 6.78 7.18 0.43
C ASN A 99 6.59 5.91 -0.38
N LEU A 100 7.65 5.11 -0.45
CA LEU A 100 7.72 3.95 -1.33
C LEU A 100 7.34 2.68 -0.60
N VAL A 101 6.58 1.80 -1.25
CA VAL A 101 6.31 0.46 -0.75
C VAL A 101 7.20 -0.52 -1.48
N LEU A 102 8.07 -1.20 -0.74
CA LEU A 102 9.02 -2.17 -1.27
C LEU A 102 8.49 -3.57 -1.00
N VAL A 103 8.58 -4.44 -2.00
CA VAL A 103 8.07 -5.81 -1.90
C VAL A 103 9.11 -6.79 -2.42
N SER A 104 9.17 -7.99 -1.81
CA SER A 104 10.02 -9.09 -2.24
C SER A 104 11.49 -8.70 -2.29
N GLN A 105 12.01 -8.22 -1.16
CA GLN A 105 13.41 -7.80 -1.03
C GLN A 105 13.79 -6.71 -2.03
N GLU A 106 12.91 -5.72 -2.15
CA GLU A 106 13.09 -4.55 -3.02
C GLU A 106 13.04 -4.88 -4.51
N LYS A 107 12.55 -6.06 -4.87
CA LYS A 107 12.38 -6.42 -6.28
C LYS A 107 11.34 -5.54 -6.95
N TYR A 108 10.30 -5.12 -6.21
CA TYR A 108 9.22 -4.27 -6.69
C TYR A 108 9.09 -3.04 -5.82
N ILE A 109 8.76 -1.91 -6.45
CA ILE A 109 8.53 -0.63 -5.77
C ILE A 109 7.17 -0.10 -6.19
N LEU A 110 6.30 0.10 -5.21
CA LEU A 110 4.96 0.63 -5.43
C LEU A 110 4.83 2.02 -4.80
N ASN A 111 3.73 2.70 -5.10
CA ASN A 111 3.38 4.00 -4.53
C ASN A 111 4.25 5.15 -5.04
N TRP A 112 4.87 5.00 -6.20
CA TRP A 112 5.63 6.08 -6.84
C TRP A 112 5.10 6.45 -8.22
N ASP A 113 4.50 5.50 -8.93
CA ASP A 113 3.94 5.69 -10.26
C ASP A 113 2.70 4.80 -10.38
N PRO A 114 1.58 5.33 -10.90
CA PRO A 114 0.33 4.55 -10.93
C PRO A 114 0.39 3.30 -11.82
N ASP A 115 1.30 3.25 -12.79
CA ASP A 115 1.33 2.19 -13.80
C ASP A 115 2.55 1.28 -13.70
N GLN A 116 3.50 1.57 -12.82
CA GLN A 116 4.77 0.85 -12.78
C GLN A 116 5.11 0.39 -11.37
N VAL A 117 5.57 -0.85 -11.27
CA VAL A 117 6.03 -1.43 -10.00
C VAL A 117 7.43 -2.04 -10.15
N VAL A 118 8.14 -1.68 -11.20
CA VAL A 118 9.47 -2.23 -11.46
C VAL A 118 10.51 -1.62 -10.51
N ASN A 119 11.57 -2.39 -10.27
CA ASN A 119 12.68 -1.94 -9.45
C ASN A 119 13.42 -0.81 -10.15
N ILE A 120 13.39 0.37 -9.56
CA ILE A 120 14.34 1.43 -9.89
C ILE A 120 15.44 1.33 -8.84
N SER A 121 16.69 1.30 -9.30
CA SER A 121 17.80 1.28 -8.38
C SER A 121 17.70 2.46 -7.41
N LEU A 122 17.41 2.17 -6.15
CA LEU A 122 17.45 3.18 -5.10
C LEU A 122 18.90 3.54 -4.81
N GLY A 123 19.16 4.81 -4.59
CA GLY A 123 20.50 5.26 -4.21
C GLY A 123 20.91 4.67 -2.86
N ARG A 124 22.16 4.93 -2.47
CA ARG A 124 22.72 4.42 -1.22
C ARG A 124 22.23 5.14 0.03
N SER A 125 21.41 6.18 -0.13
CA SER A 125 20.88 6.94 0.99
C SER A 125 19.98 6.06 1.85
N LYS A 126 20.10 6.16 3.16
CA LYS A 126 19.22 5.43 4.08
C LYS A 126 17.85 6.08 4.07
N PRO A 127 16.78 5.29 4.17
CA PRO A 127 15.46 5.88 4.35
C PRO A 127 15.38 6.61 5.68
N ARG A 128 14.64 7.72 5.70
CA ARG A 128 14.45 8.49 6.92
C ARG A 128 13.61 7.73 7.93
N ARG A 129 12.60 7.03 7.46
CA ARG A 129 11.63 6.29 8.28
C ARG A 129 11.20 5.05 7.55
N GLN A 130 10.76 4.05 8.30
CA GLN A 130 10.23 2.83 7.69
C GLN A 130 9.21 2.17 8.61
N VAL A 131 8.29 1.44 8.00
CA VAL A 131 7.35 0.58 8.71
C VAL A 131 7.33 -0.77 8.02
N SER A 132 7.43 -1.85 8.81
CA SER A 132 7.48 -3.21 8.30
C SER A 132 6.10 -3.82 8.18
N GLN A 133 6.01 -4.90 7.41
CA GLN A 133 4.81 -5.71 7.29
C GLN A 133 4.36 -6.23 8.66
N GLU A 134 5.30 -6.64 9.50
CA GLU A 134 4.98 -7.15 10.84
C GLU A 134 4.28 -6.09 11.70
N GLN A 135 4.72 -4.85 11.60
CA GLN A 135 4.14 -3.76 12.37
C GLN A 135 2.70 -3.48 11.94
N ILE A 136 2.41 -3.49 10.65
CA ILE A 136 1.06 -3.18 10.17
C ILE A 136 0.11 -4.36 10.29
N LYS A 137 0.60 -5.60 10.34
CA LYS A 137 -0.24 -6.79 10.50
C LYS A 137 -1.01 -6.77 11.82
N GLN A 138 -0.47 -6.13 12.83
CA GLN A 138 -1.15 -6.01 14.12
C GLN A 138 -2.47 -5.27 14.00
N LYS A 139 -2.59 -4.38 13.04
CA LYS A 139 -3.81 -3.59 12.82
C LYS A 139 -4.88 -4.34 12.02
N ILE A 140 -4.52 -5.43 11.38
CA ILE A 140 -5.47 -6.26 10.61
C ILE A 140 -6.25 -7.19 11.53
N ARG A 141 -5.70 -7.54 12.68
CA ARG A 141 -6.28 -8.48 13.61
C ARG A 141 -7.39 -7.88 14.47
#